data_c1b1b310b34f4f9734e326c037879953
#
_entry.id   c1b1b310b34f4f9734e326c037879953
#
_cell.length_a   1.000
_cell.length_b   1.000
_cell.length_c   1.000
_cell.angle_alpha   90.00
_cell.angle_beta   90.00
_cell.angle_gamma   90.00
#
_symmetry.space_group_name_H-M   'P 1'
#
loop_
_entity.id
_entity.type
_entity.pdbx_description
1 polymer ?
#
loop_
_entity_poly.entity_id
_entity_poly.type
_entity_poly.pdbx_seq_one_letter_code
_entity_poly.pdbx_strand_id
1 'polypeptide(L)'
;MVIAVNTRLLLWNKMSGIGWYTYHTLKHLTHMHPEHRFIFLFDRSFDDQFIFGSNVKPVVVYPPARHPFLYYVWFNFSVVPFVKKYKADVFFSPDGFLSLNLGDIPSIPVIHDINFEHFPQDFPFWSRQYYCHYFRKYAHLAKRIVTVSEFSKNDIAATYKVSPDKIDVVYNGASDEFRPVGEDIKAEVRTKYTQGQEYFLYVGDLLPRKNVVRMILAYEAYRKSADSRIKMLIVGKSMLFTSEIMDVYSRSPYREDIIFAGRLPQHELVKVMGSAKALIYVSLFEGFGLPIVEAMKAHVPVITSNVSSMPEIAADAALLVDPLSVDSIKNAMERIDKDGQLRQLLIQKGKQRSEQFTWMNTSKGVWESIEKALSS
;
A
#
# COMPACT_ATOMS: atom_id res chain seq x y z
N MET A 1 -17.25 -23.72 6.97
CA MET A 1 -16.66 -23.61 5.61
C MET A 1 -15.17 -23.88 5.66
N VAL A 2 -14.58 -24.28 4.53
CA VAL A 2 -13.13 -24.41 4.33
C VAL A 2 -12.69 -23.34 3.34
N ILE A 3 -11.83 -22.43 3.77
CA ILE A 3 -11.32 -21.33 2.97
C ILE A 3 -9.85 -21.60 2.63
N ALA A 4 -9.55 -21.86 1.36
CA ALA A 4 -8.15 -21.95 0.90
C ALA A 4 -7.62 -20.57 0.61
N VAL A 5 -6.44 -20.25 1.14
CA VAL A 5 -5.87 -18.90 1.07
C VAL A 5 -4.47 -18.94 0.50
N ASN A 6 -4.21 -18.12 -0.49
CA ASN A 6 -2.86 -17.84 -0.97
C ASN A 6 -2.10 -16.98 0.06
N THR A 7 -1.05 -17.51 0.66
CA THR A 7 -0.25 -16.85 1.69
C THR A 7 1.22 -16.67 1.30
N ARG A 8 1.55 -16.76 0.00
CA ARG A 8 2.94 -16.70 -0.51
C ARG A 8 3.69 -15.41 -0.17
N LEU A 9 2.98 -14.32 0.18
CA LEU A 9 3.57 -13.03 0.55
C LEU A 9 3.74 -12.83 2.07
N LEU A 10 3.36 -13.79 2.89
CA LEU A 10 3.71 -13.82 4.31
C LEU A 10 5.17 -14.26 4.46
N LEU A 11 6.07 -13.30 4.37
CA LEU A 11 7.52 -13.51 4.41
C LEU A 11 8.12 -12.79 5.62
N TRP A 12 8.59 -13.54 6.61
CA TRP A 12 9.22 -12.97 7.79
C TRP A 12 10.37 -12.01 7.40
N ASN A 13 10.40 -10.83 8.00
CA ASN A 13 11.38 -9.76 7.74
C ASN A 13 11.41 -9.20 6.30
N LYS A 14 10.46 -9.59 5.41
CA LYS A 14 10.43 -9.14 4.02
C LYS A 14 9.03 -8.74 3.53
N MET A 15 8.11 -8.46 4.45
CA MET A 15 6.76 -8.05 4.07
C MET A 15 6.78 -6.68 3.39
N SER A 16 6.06 -6.58 2.27
CA SER A 16 5.69 -5.35 1.57
C SER A 16 4.30 -4.89 2.01
N GLY A 17 3.76 -3.84 1.42
CA GLY A 17 2.39 -3.38 1.69
C GLY A 17 1.34 -4.48 1.53
N ILE A 18 1.41 -5.27 0.43
CA ILE A 18 0.49 -6.42 0.21
C ILE A 18 0.73 -7.54 1.24
N GLY A 19 1.98 -7.76 1.66
CA GLY A 19 2.29 -8.71 2.74
C GLY A 19 1.65 -8.29 4.06
N TRP A 20 1.73 -7.01 4.43
CA TRP A 20 1.07 -6.48 5.63
C TRP A 20 -0.46 -6.51 5.52
N TYR A 21 -1.02 -6.20 4.36
CA TYR A 21 -2.44 -6.40 4.09
C TYR A 21 -2.85 -7.85 4.36
N THR A 22 -2.13 -8.81 3.77
CA THR A 22 -2.40 -10.24 3.95
C THR A 22 -2.31 -10.64 5.41
N TYR A 23 -1.27 -10.21 6.12
CA TYR A 23 -1.05 -10.51 7.54
C TYR A 23 -2.21 -10.03 8.41
N HIS A 24 -2.52 -8.74 8.36
CA HIS A 24 -3.54 -8.16 9.22
C HIS A 24 -4.95 -8.68 8.87
N THR A 25 -5.28 -8.75 7.58
CA THR A 25 -6.58 -9.26 7.15
C THR A 25 -6.79 -10.70 7.61
N LEU A 26 -5.83 -11.59 7.39
CA LEU A 26 -5.97 -12.99 7.78
C LEU A 26 -5.95 -13.18 9.30
N LYS A 27 -5.14 -12.42 10.03
CA LYS A 27 -5.15 -12.44 11.48
C LYS A 27 -6.53 -12.11 12.05
N HIS A 28 -7.17 -11.07 11.56
CA HIS A 28 -8.54 -10.71 12.01
C HIS A 28 -9.58 -11.73 11.52
N LEU A 29 -9.55 -12.15 10.25
CA LEU A 29 -10.51 -13.12 9.71
C LEU A 29 -10.52 -14.42 10.50
N THR A 30 -9.36 -14.99 10.79
CA THR A 30 -9.25 -16.26 11.53
C THR A 30 -9.74 -16.16 12.97
N HIS A 31 -9.56 -14.98 13.62
CA HIS A 31 -10.07 -14.75 14.96
C HIS A 31 -11.57 -14.45 15.01
N MET A 32 -12.10 -13.76 14.00
CA MET A 32 -13.53 -13.42 13.91
C MET A 32 -14.39 -14.64 13.58
N HIS A 33 -13.81 -15.61 12.88
CA HIS A 33 -14.52 -16.80 12.38
C HIS A 33 -13.83 -18.11 12.80
N PRO A 34 -13.76 -18.39 14.12
CA PRO A 34 -13.06 -19.57 14.64
C PRO A 34 -13.75 -20.90 14.24
N GLU A 35 -15.04 -20.85 13.89
CA GLU A 35 -15.83 -21.98 13.41
C GLU A 35 -15.49 -22.42 11.98
N HIS A 36 -14.74 -21.59 11.24
CA HIS A 36 -14.34 -21.88 9.86
C HIS A 36 -12.88 -22.33 9.81
N ARG A 37 -12.56 -23.17 8.84
CA ARG A 37 -11.21 -23.70 8.65
C ARG A 37 -10.49 -22.97 7.54
N PHE A 38 -9.29 -22.43 7.82
CA PHE A 38 -8.43 -21.74 6.87
C PHE A 38 -7.25 -22.63 6.47
N ILE A 39 -7.09 -22.89 5.18
CA ILE A 39 -5.95 -23.64 4.62
C ILE A 39 -4.98 -22.62 4.01
N PHE A 40 -3.90 -22.33 4.72
CA PHE A 40 -2.89 -21.36 4.27
C PHE A 40 -1.89 -22.05 3.35
N LEU A 41 -1.83 -21.64 2.08
CA LEU A 41 -0.98 -22.19 1.04
C LEU A 41 0.26 -21.33 0.87
N PHE A 42 1.38 -21.80 1.41
CA PHE A 42 2.68 -21.17 1.30
C PHE A 42 3.48 -21.75 0.14
N ASP A 43 4.23 -20.93 -0.59
CA ASP A 43 5.09 -21.39 -1.69
C ASP A 43 6.51 -21.83 -1.21
N ARG A 44 6.74 -21.77 0.09
CA ARG A 44 8.01 -22.10 0.80
C ARG A 44 7.77 -22.31 2.28
N SER A 45 8.83 -22.67 3.03
CA SER A 45 8.76 -22.72 4.49
C SER A 45 8.25 -21.39 5.06
N PHE A 46 7.40 -21.48 6.06
CA PHE A 46 6.75 -20.36 6.73
C PHE A 46 7.25 -20.24 8.17
N ASP A 47 6.96 -19.12 8.80
CA ASP A 47 7.20 -18.88 10.22
C ASP A 47 5.89 -19.13 11.01
N ASP A 48 6.00 -19.76 12.19
CA ASP A 48 4.85 -20.13 13.00
C ASP A 48 4.01 -18.94 13.47
N GLN A 49 4.56 -17.74 13.53
CA GLN A 49 3.81 -16.50 13.81
C GLN A 49 2.69 -16.19 12.83
N PHE A 50 2.70 -16.81 11.63
CA PHE A 50 1.62 -16.69 10.64
C PHE A 50 0.47 -17.66 10.89
N ILE A 51 0.56 -18.52 11.91
CA ILE A 51 -0.49 -19.44 12.31
C ILE A 51 -1.30 -18.78 13.43
N PHE A 52 -2.33 -18.03 13.04
CA PHE A 52 -3.05 -17.14 13.93
C PHE A 52 -4.04 -17.83 14.89
N GLY A 53 -4.33 -19.12 14.70
CA GLY A 53 -5.26 -19.86 15.55
C GLY A 53 -5.32 -21.35 15.19
N SER A 54 -6.00 -22.13 16.01
CA SER A 54 -6.17 -23.60 15.83
C SER A 54 -7.00 -23.97 14.58
N ASN A 55 -7.76 -23.01 14.05
CA ASN A 55 -8.55 -23.15 12.82
C ASN A 55 -7.72 -22.92 11.54
N VAL A 56 -6.44 -22.59 11.67
CA VAL A 56 -5.50 -22.40 10.55
C VAL A 56 -4.68 -23.66 10.32
N LYS A 57 -4.70 -24.21 9.10
CA LYS A 57 -3.83 -25.28 8.66
C LYS A 57 -2.83 -24.79 7.64
N PRO A 58 -1.53 -24.71 7.96
CA PRO A 58 -0.50 -24.37 7.00
C PRO A 58 -0.20 -25.55 6.08
N VAL A 59 0.07 -25.25 4.82
CA VAL A 59 0.48 -26.22 3.79
C VAL A 59 1.55 -25.59 2.90
N VAL A 60 2.72 -26.23 2.81
CA VAL A 60 3.76 -25.82 1.87
C VAL A 60 3.53 -26.47 0.52
N VAL A 61 3.45 -25.67 -0.52
CA VAL A 61 3.16 -26.07 -1.90
C VAL A 61 4.32 -25.62 -2.80
N TYR A 62 5.12 -26.56 -3.28
CA TYR A 62 6.24 -26.28 -4.20
C TYR A 62 5.82 -26.25 -5.66
N PRO A 63 6.61 -25.60 -6.55
CA PRO A 63 7.87 -24.84 -6.34
C PRO A 63 7.61 -23.42 -5.83
N PRO A 64 8.63 -22.70 -5.29
CA PRO A 64 8.48 -21.30 -4.89
C PRO A 64 8.09 -20.41 -6.07
N ALA A 65 6.99 -19.67 -5.93
CA ALA A 65 6.43 -18.78 -6.96
C ALA A 65 7.16 -17.42 -6.98
N ARG A 66 8.35 -17.36 -7.61
CA ARG A 66 9.21 -16.15 -7.66
C ARG A 66 9.43 -15.55 -9.02
N HIS A 67 8.96 -16.20 -10.09
CA HIS A 67 9.15 -15.80 -11.48
C HIS A 67 7.83 -16.00 -12.25
N PRO A 68 7.50 -15.22 -13.28
CA PRO A 68 6.24 -15.34 -14.01
C PRO A 68 5.86 -16.76 -14.44
N PHE A 69 6.84 -17.55 -14.95
CA PHE A 69 6.62 -18.96 -15.27
C PHE A 69 6.24 -19.79 -14.04
N LEU A 70 6.93 -19.56 -12.89
CA LEU A 70 6.63 -20.27 -11.64
C LEU A 70 5.31 -19.80 -11.01
N TYR A 71 4.87 -18.55 -11.22
CA TYR A 71 3.51 -18.12 -10.85
C TYR A 71 2.47 -18.97 -11.60
N TYR A 72 2.65 -19.10 -12.94
CA TYR A 72 1.73 -19.89 -13.74
C TYR A 72 1.66 -21.34 -13.27
N VAL A 73 2.80 -22.00 -13.06
CA VAL A 73 2.88 -23.39 -12.59
C VAL A 73 2.24 -23.52 -11.20
N TRP A 74 2.61 -22.64 -10.27
CA TRP A 74 2.15 -22.74 -8.89
C TRP A 74 0.64 -22.56 -8.76
N PHE A 75 0.08 -21.53 -9.36
CA PHE A 75 -1.36 -21.28 -9.27
C PHE A 75 -2.19 -22.31 -10.04
N ASN A 76 -1.76 -22.73 -11.23
CA ASN A 76 -2.60 -23.57 -12.09
C ASN A 76 -2.43 -25.07 -11.89
N PHE A 77 -1.30 -25.51 -11.33
CA PHE A 77 -1.04 -26.94 -11.14
C PHE A 77 -0.72 -27.29 -9.69
N SER A 78 0.13 -26.55 -9.00
CA SER A 78 0.56 -26.95 -7.66
C SER A 78 -0.51 -26.71 -6.58
N VAL A 79 -1.22 -25.57 -6.63
CA VAL A 79 -2.28 -25.21 -5.66
C VAL A 79 -3.53 -26.06 -5.81
N VAL A 80 -3.92 -26.39 -7.05
CA VAL A 80 -5.20 -27.06 -7.37
C VAL A 80 -5.42 -28.37 -6.64
N PRO A 81 -4.45 -29.33 -6.58
CA PRO A 81 -4.64 -30.58 -5.84
C PRO A 81 -4.92 -30.38 -4.35
N PHE A 82 -4.31 -29.36 -3.73
CA PHE A 82 -4.53 -29.09 -2.30
C PHE A 82 -5.90 -28.46 -2.05
N VAL A 83 -6.33 -27.49 -2.89
CA VAL A 83 -7.66 -26.89 -2.79
C VAL A 83 -8.74 -27.99 -2.89
N LYS A 84 -8.59 -28.93 -3.85
CA LYS A 84 -9.50 -30.08 -4.02
C LYS A 84 -9.40 -31.09 -2.87
N LYS A 85 -8.17 -31.43 -2.42
CA LYS A 85 -7.93 -32.37 -1.30
C LYS A 85 -8.61 -31.92 -0.01
N TYR A 86 -8.53 -30.63 0.29
CA TYR A 86 -9.13 -30.05 1.50
C TYR A 86 -10.61 -29.69 1.31
N LYS A 87 -11.19 -29.95 0.13
CA LYS A 87 -12.59 -29.62 -0.22
C LYS A 87 -12.91 -28.18 0.12
N ALA A 88 -12.07 -27.25 -0.37
CA ALA A 88 -12.27 -25.84 -0.11
C ALA A 88 -13.56 -25.34 -0.77
N ASP A 89 -14.38 -24.62 -0.01
CA ASP A 89 -15.61 -23.98 -0.48
C ASP A 89 -15.30 -22.72 -1.30
N VAL A 90 -14.17 -22.07 -1.02
CA VAL A 90 -13.73 -20.84 -1.68
C VAL A 90 -12.20 -20.74 -1.69
N PHE A 91 -11.65 -20.10 -2.73
CA PHE A 91 -10.25 -19.73 -2.84
C PHE A 91 -10.09 -18.20 -2.72
N PHE A 92 -9.43 -17.74 -1.66
CA PHE A 92 -9.13 -16.33 -1.41
C PHE A 92 -7.66 -16.01 -1.71
N SER A 93 -7.41 -14.96 -2.49
CA SER A 93 -6.06 -14.57 -2.89
C SER A 93 -5.79 -13.08 -2.64
N PRO A 94 -5.11 -12.73 -1.54
CA PRO A 94 -4.88 -11.34 -1.13
C PRO A 94 -3.97 -10.53 -2.04
N ASP A 95 -3.34 -11.13 -3.04
CA ASP A 95 -2.36 -10.49 -3.93
C ASP A 95 -2.79 -10.43 -5.40
N GLY A 96 -4.05 -10.71 -5.68
CA GLY A 96 -4.66 -10.59 -7.00
C GLY A 96 -4.46 -11.77 -7.94
N PHE A 97 -3.58 -12.73 -7.64
CA PHE A 97 -3.36 -13.91 -8.48
C PHE A 97 -4.42 -14.98 -8.26
N LEU A 98 -4.86 -15.62 -9.33
CA LEU A 98 -5.78 -16.76 -9.27
C LEU A 98 -5.25 -17.97 -10.03
N SER A 99 -5.88 -19.11 -9.78
CA SER A 99 -5.76 -20.29 -10.63
C SER A 99 -6.84 -20.27 -11.72
N LEU A 100 -6.48 -20.66 -12.94
CA LEU A 100 -7.42 -20.86 -14.03
C LEU A 100 -8.07 -22.26 -14.03
N ASN A 101 -7.65 -23.14 -13.09
CA ASN A 101 -7.97 -24.58 -13.11
C ASN A 101 -8.73 -25.04 -11.85
N LEU A 102 -9.35 -24.12 -11.08
CA LEU A 102 -10.12 -24.49 -9.88
C LEU A 102 -11.50 -25.09 -10.18
N GLY A 103 -11.98 -25.01 -11.45
CA GLY A 103 -13.32 -25.43 -11.81
C GLY A 103 -14.38 -24.53 -11.17
N ASP A 104 -15.38 -25.14 -10.56
CA ASP A 104 -16.53 -24.44 -9.98
C ASP A 104 -16.26 -23.81 -8.61
N ILE A 105 -15.04 -23.95 -8.05
CA ILE A 105 -14.68 -23.37 -6.76
C ILE A 105 -14.63 -21.84 -6.89
N PRO A 106 -15.49 -21.09 -6.18
CA PRO A 106 -15.49 -19.63 -6.21
C PRO A 106 -14.11 -19.07 -5.83
N SER A 107 -13.65 -18.08 -6.59
CA SER A 107 -12.35 -17.46 -6.36
C SER A 107 -12.49 -15.95 -6.18
N ILE A 108 -11.79 -15.41 -5.19
CA ILE A 108 -11.83 -13.99 -4.81
C ILE A 108 -10.41 -13.45 -4.75
N PRO A 109 -9.92 -12.73 -5.78
CA PRO A 109 -8.67 -11.99 -5.72
C PRO A 109 -8.89 -10.64 -5.05
N VAL A 110 -7.85 -10.15 -4.36
CA VAL A 110 -7.73 -8.74 -4.00
C VAL A 110 -6.84 -8.06 -5.03
N ILE A 111 -7.42 -7.31 -5.93
CA ILE A 111 -6.67 -6.52 -6.92
C ILE A 111 -6.49 -5.12 -6.35
N HIS A 112 -5.32 -4.84 -5.76
CA HIS A 112 -5.03 -3.58 -5.09
C HIS A 112 -5.02 -2.39 -6.06
N ASP A 113 -4.42 -2.58 -7.22
CA ASP A 113 -4.44 -1.67 -8.37
C ASP A 113 -3.97 -2.42 -9.63
N ILE A 114 -4.01 -1.72 -10.76
CA ILE A 114 -3.51 -2.21 -12.04
C ILE A 114 -2.48 -1.26 -12.64
N ASN A 115 -1.59 -0.73 -11.80
CA ASN A 115 -0.57 0.23 -12.19
C ASN A 115 0.36 -0.27 -13.33
N PHE A 116 0.53 -1.58 -13.48
CA PHE A 116 1.29 -2.20 -14.56
C PHE A 116 0.65 -2.01 -15.95
N GLU A 117 -0.64 -1.70 -16.03
CA GLU A 117 -1.31 -1.30 -17.28
C GLU A 117 -0.93 0.14 -17.67
N HIS A 118 -0.83 1.05 -16.68
CA HIS A 118 -0.66 2.49 -16.88
C HIS A 118 0.80 2.95 -16.84
N PHE A 119 1.65 2.28 -16.04
CA PHE A 119 3.07 2.65 -15.81
C PHE A 119 4.00 1.49 -16.17
N PRO A 120 4.12 1.17 -17.48
CA PRO A 120 4.94 0.03 -17.94
C PRO A 120 6.40 0.10 -17.52
N GLN A 121 6.94 1.31 -17.37
CA GLN A 121 8.34 1.55 -16.99
C GLN A 121 8.67 1.14 -15.55
N ASP A 122 7.68 0.99 -14.69
CA ASP A 122 7.86 0.57 -13.28
C ASP A 122 8.10 -0.93 -13.12
N PHE A 123 7.98 -1.71 -14.21
CA PHE A 123 8.00 -3.19 -14.17
C PHE A 123 9.00 -3.79 -15.16
N PRO A 124 9.67 -4.90 -14.77
CA PRO A 124 10.40 -5.72 -15.72
C PRO A 124 9.46 -6.24 -16.82
N PHE A 125 9.92 -6.22 -18.07
CA PHE A 125 9.11 -6.55 -19.26
C PHE A 125 8.30 -7.85 -19.11
N TRP A 126 8.94 -8.95 -18.74
CA TRP A 126 8.27 -10.26 -18.63
C TRP A 126 7.23 -10.31 -17.51
N SER A 127 7.51 -9.64 -16.39
CA SER A 127 6.55 -9.54 -15.27
C SER A 127 5.32 -8.74 -15.71
N ARG A 128 5.51 -7.61 -16.38
CA ARG A 128 4.42 -6.80 -16.90
C ARG A 128 3.57 -7.57 -17.91
N GLN A 129 4.20 -8.27 -18.88
CA GLN A 129 3.46 -9.08 -19.85
C GLN A 129 2.58 -10.13 -19.16
N TYR A 130 3.14 -10.79 -18.14
CA TYR A 130 2.38 -11.74 -17.34
C TYR A 130 1.17 -11.05 -16.66
N TYR A 131 1.38 -9.91 -15.99
CA TYR A 131 0.32 -9.21 -15.28
C TYR A 131 -0.78 -8.75 -16.22
N CYS A 132 -0.48 -8.02 -17.29
CA CYS A 132 -1.47 -7.56 -18.26
C CYS A 132 -2.28 -8.71 -18.87
N HIS A 133 -1.62 -9.85 -19.16
CA HIS A 133 -2.30 -11.01 -19.74
C HIS A 133 -3.20 -11.75 -18.74
N TYR A 134 -2.69 -12.01 -17.51
CA TYR A 134 -3.38 -12.87 -16.57
C TYR A 134 -4.37 -12.14 -15.65
N PHE A 135 -4.08 -10.91 -15.23
CA PHE A 135 -5.00 -10.18 -14.36
C PHE A 135 -6.34 -9.90 -15.04
N ARG A 136 -6.32 -9.64 -16.35
CA ARG A 136 -7.57 -9.56 -17.13
C ARG A 136 -8.34 -10.87 -17.06
N LYS A 137 -7.69 -12.02 -17.24
CA LYS A 137 -8.34 -13.34 -17.12
C LYS A 137 -8.84 -13.59 -15.71
N TYR A 138 -8.05 -13.25 -14.69
CA TYR A 138 -8.45 -13.38 -13.29
C TYR A 138 -9.67 -12.53 -12.96
N ALA A 139 -9.74 -11.30 -13.46
CA ALA A 139 -10.88 -10.42 -13.25
C ALA A 139 -12.18 -11.00 -13.87
N HIS A 140 -12.09 -11.61 -15.04
CA HIS A 140 -13.25 -12.29 -15.65
C HIS A 140 -13.63 -13.57 -14.91
N LEU A 141 -12.66 -14.38 -14.51
CA LEU A 141 -12.87 -15.68 -13.85
C LEU A 141 -13.40 -15.53 -12.42
N ALA A 142 -12.89 -14.56 -11.67
CA ALA A 142 -13.23 -14.35 -10.27
C ALA A 142 -14.76 -14.33 -10.06
N LYS A 143 -15.26 -14.96 -9.02
CA LYS A 143 -16.68 -14.87 -8.63
C LYS A 143 -16.99 -13.45 -8.12
N ARG A 144 -16.12 -12.92 -7.27
CA ARG A 144 -16.08 -11.52 -6.85
C ARG A 144 -14.65 -11.03 -6.86
N ILE A 145 -14.47 -9.72 -6.92
CA ILE A 145 -13.15 -9.06 -6.83
C ILE A 145 -13.22 -8.12 -5.63
N VAL A 146 -12.22 -8.16 -4.76
CA VAL A 146 -12.02 -7.13 -3.75
C VAL A 146 -10.99 -6.15 -4.28
N THR A 147 -11.23 -4.85 -4.09
CA THR A 147 -10.26 -3.79 -4.35
C THR A 147 -10.26 -2.77 -3.23
N VAL A 148 -9.32 -1.82 -3.24
CA VAL A 148 -9.00 -1.00 -2.07
C VAL A 148 -9.49 0.44 -2.16
N SER A 149 -10.12 0.83 -3.27
CA SER A 149 -10.71 2.17 -3.46
C SER A 149 -11.76 2.15 -4.58
N GLU A 150 -12.65 3.14 -4.59
CA GLU A 150 -13.60 3.36 -5.69
C GLU A 150 -12.85 3.71 -6.98
N PHE A 151 -11.74 4.45 -6.87
CA PHE A 151 -10.87 4.70 -8.01
C PHE A 151 -10.39 3.37 -8.63
N SER A 152 -9.82 2.46 -7.85
CA SER A 152 -9.33 1.16 -8.35
C SER A 152 -10.47 0.30 -8.90
N LYS A 153 -11.66 0.34 -8.30
CA LYS A 153 -12.85 -0.34 -8.81
C LYS A 153 -13.20 0.13 -10.22
N ASN A 154 -13.29 1.45 -10.39
CA ASN A 154 -13.63 2.04 -11.69
C ASN A 154 -12.54 1.75 -12.73
N ASP A 155 -11.29 1.82 -12.37
CA ASP A 155 -10.15 1.53 -13.24
C ASP A 155 -10.14 0.06 -13.68
N ILE A 156 -10.30 -0.88 -12.77
CA ILE A 156 -10.40 -2.32 -13.06
C ILE A 156 -11.59 -2.61 -13.97
N ALA A 157 -12.78 -2.07 -13.64
CA ALA A 157 -14.01 -2.27 -14.42
C ALA A 157 -13.85 -1.74 -15.85
N ALA A 158 -13.32 -0.53 -16.00
CA ALA A 158 -13.12 0.12 -17.30
C ALA A 158 -12.06 -0.59 -18.15
N THR A 159 -10.91 -0.93 -17.56
CA THR A 159 -9.76 -1.52 -18.25
C THR A 159 -10.02 -2.97 -18.66
N TYR A 160 -10.60 -3.77 -17.77
CA TYR A 160 -10.85 -5.19 -18.02
C TYR A 160 -12.24 -5.50 -18.55
N LYS A 161 -13.13 -4.52 -18.65
CA LYS A 161 -14.51 -4.68 -19.13
C LYS A 161 -15.31 -5.70 -18.31
N VAL A 162 -15.15 -5.65 -16.99
CA VAL A 162 -15.95 -6.44 -16.04
C VAL A 162 -17.00 -5.57 -15.35
N SER A 163 -18.14 -6.18 -14.93
CA SER A 163 -19.19 -5.43 -14.23
C SER A 163 -18.67 -4.83 -12.92
N PRO A 164 -18.92 -3.53 -12.66
CA PRO A 164 -18.62 -2.93 -11.36
C PRO A 164 -19.31 -3.63 -10.18
N ASP A 165 -20.47 -4.27 -10.40
CA ASP A 165 -21.21 -5.00 -9.35
C ASP A 165 -20.47 -6.24 -8.85
N LYS A 166 -19.51 -6.74 -9.64
CA LYS A 166 -18.62 -7.84 -9.29
C LYS A 166 -17.49 -7.41 -8.36
N ILE A 167 -17.26 -6.09 -8.19
CA ILE A 167 -16.12 -5.53 -7.49
C ILE A 167 -16.58 -4.88 -6.18
N ASP A 168 -16.13 -5.42 -5.07
CA ASP A 168 -16.35 -4.88 -3.73
C ASP A 168 -15.18 -3.97 -3.34
N VAL A 169 -15.49 -2.74 -2.90
CA VAL A 169 -14.49 -1.82 -2.38
C VAL A 169 -14.34 -2.05 -0.87
N VAL A 170 -13.13 -2.39 -0.47
CA VAL A 170 -12.76 -2.64 0.93
C VAL A 170 -11.49 -1.89 1.23
N TYR A 171 -11.62 -0.75 1.91
CA TYR A 171 -10.46 0.09 2.25
C TYR A 171 -9.44 -0.64 3.12
N ASN A 172 -8.17 -0.33 2.91
CA ASN A 172 -7.09 -0.85 3.74
C ASN A 172 -7.14 -0.24 5.14
N GLY A 173 -6.82 -1.05 6.14
CA GLY A 173 -6.48 -0.56 7.46
C GLY A 173 -5.05 0.00 7.50
N ALA A 174 -4.77 0.82 8.50
CA ALA A 174 -3.43 1.20 8.88
C ALA A 174 -3.13 0.76 10.32
N SER A 175 -1.86 0.48 10.61
CA SER A 175 -1.44 0.01 11.94
C SER A 175 -1.68 1.07 13.02
N ASP A 176 -2.16 0.63 14.19
CA ASP A 176 -2.35 1.50 15.36
C ASP A 176 -1.02 1.89 16.03
N GLU A 177 0.10 1.34 15.56
CA GLU A 177 1.43 1.80 15.94
C GLU A 177 1.71 3.23 15.47
N PHE A 178 1.13 3.64 14.33
CA PHE A 178 1.19 5.03 13.87
C PHE A 178 0.31 5.89 14.77
N ARG A 179 0.94 6.61 15.67
CA ARG A 179 0.32 7.47 16.67
C ARG A 179 1.18 8.71 16.93
N PRO A 180 0.61 9.77 17.51
CA PRO A 180 1.40 10.92 17.92
C PRO A 180 2.53 10.54 18.85
N VAL A 181 3.70 11.17 18.69
CA VAL A 181 4.87 10.98 19.54
C VAL A 181 5.15 12.23 20.37
N GLY A 182 5.77 12.05 21.53
CA GLY A 182 6.17 13.15 22.42
C GLY A 182 7.31 14.00 21.84
N GLU A 183 7.53 15.18 22.41
CA GLU A 183 8.57 16.12 21.95
C GLU A 183 10.00 15.56 22.18
N ASP A 184 10.20 14.72 23.16
CA ASP A 184 11.44 13.97 23.40
C ASP A 184 11.80 13.05 22.22
N ILE A 185 10.83 12.27 21.72
CA ILE A 185 11.01 11.41 20.55
C ILE A 185 11.23 12.26 19.30
N LYS A 186 10.49 13.37 19.13
CA LYS A 186 10.70 14.27 18.01
C LYS A 186 12.10 14.85 18.00
N ALA A 187 12.62 15.27 19.17
CA ALA A 187 13.97 15.78 19.31
C ALA A 187 15.02 14.71 18.98
N GLU A 188 14.85 13.47 19.48
CA GLU A 188 15.72 12.33 19.16
C GLU A 188 15.78 12.08 17.63
N VAL A 189 14.61 11.97 16.98
CA VAL A 189 14.51 11.71 15.54
C VAL A 189 15.10 12.85 14.73
N ARG A 190 14.79 14.11 15.06
CA ARG A 190 15.36 15.28 14.38
C ARG A 190 16.88 15.33 14.53
N THR A 191 17.41 15.06 15.71
CA THR A 191 18.87 15.00 15.93
C THR A 191 19.50 13.92 15.06
N LYS A 192 18.92 12.73 15.04
CA LYS A 192 19.43 11.57 14.30
C LYS A 192 19.45 11.78 12.79
N TYR A 193 18.36 12.33 12.21
CA TYR A 193 18.18 12.37 10.75
C TYR A 193 18.39 13.75 10.14
N THR A 194 18.06 14.82 10.86
CA THR A 194 17.98 16.16 10.28
C THR A 194 18.77 17.22 11.05
N GLN A 195 19.74 16.79 11.89
CA GLN A 195 20.59 17.73 12.67
C GLN A 195 19.77 18.69 13.55
N GLY A 196 18.69 18.20 14.13
CA GLY A 196 17.79 18.97 14.99
C GLY A 196 16.73 19.79 14.26
N GLN A 197 16.72 19.81 12.90
CA GLN A 197 15.77 20.61 12.12
C GLN A 197 14.43 19.85 11.92
N GLU A 198 13.33 20.60 11.78
CA GLU A 198 12.07 20.06 11.28
C GLU A 198 12.22 19.52 9.85
N TYR A 199 11.33 18.63 9.43
CA TYR A 199 11.40 18.05 8.09
C TYR A 199 10.04 17.74 7.49
N PHE A 200 9.96 17.86 6.17
CA PHE A 200 8.97 17.21 5.35
C PHE A 200 9.38 15.77 5.11
N LEU A 201 8.41 14.86 5.18
CA LEU A 201 8.65 13.42 5.06
C LEU A 201 8.05 12.89 3.75
N TYR A 202 8.80 12.05 3.05
CA TYR A 202 8.28 11.14 2.04
C TYR A 202 8.52 9.69 2.48
N VAL A 203 7.51 8.82 2.26
CA VAL A 203 7.60 7.38 2.52
C VAL A 203 7.14 6.60 1.30
N GLY A 204 8.00 5.76 0.73
CA GLY A 204 7.68 4.90 -0.40
C GLY A 204 8.88 4.50 -1.24
N ASP A 205 8.71 3.51 -2.11
CA ASP A 205 9.76 3.14 -3.07
C ASP A 205 10.03 4.28 -4.05
N LEU A 206 11.28 4.38 -4.53
CA LEU A 206 11.71 5.47 -5.44
C LEU A 206 11.45 5.05 -6.91
N LEU A 207 10.17 4.97 -7.27
CA LEU A 207 9.73 4.66 -8.64
C LEU A 207 9.26 5.93 -9.36
N PRO A 208 9.31 5.99 -10.70
CA PRO A 208 8.90 7.17 -11.47
C PRO A 208 7.49 7.65 -11.13
N ARG A 209 6.51 6.75 -11.00
CA ARG A 209 5.13 7.10 -10.64
C ARG A 209 4.98 7.72 -9.24
N LYS A 210 5.97 7.55 -8.36
CA LYS A 210 6.00 8.16 -7.01
C LYS A 210 6.41 9.63 -7.02
N ASN A 211 6.85 10.13 -8.18
CA ASN A 211 7.02 11.54 -8.48
C ASN A 211 8.07 12.28 -7.61
N VAL A 212 9.08 11.56 -7.15
CA VAL A 212 10.12 12.10 -6.26
C VAL A 212 10.90 13.24 -6.92
N VAL A 213 11.11 13.19 -8.24
CA VAL A 213 11.77 14.26 -9.01
C VAL A 213 11.06 15.61 -8.82
N ARG A 214 9.74 15.65 -9.09
CA ARG A 214 8.97 16.90 -8.92
C ARG A 214 8.89 17.35 -7.47
N MET A 215 8.86 16.41 -6.53
CA MET A 215 8.89 16.72 -5.10
C MET A 215 10.20 17.43 -4.72
N ILE A 216 11.36 16.97 -5.22
CA ILE A 216 12.66 17.64 -5.00
C ILE A 216 12.66 19.03 -5.63
N LEU A 217 12.21 19.16 -6.88
CA LEU A 217 12.13 20.47 -7.55
C LEU A 217 11.21 21.45 -6.82
N ALA A 218 10.09 20.97 -6.29
CA ALA A 218 9.17 21.78 -5.48
C ALA A 218 9.81 22.20 -4.15
N TYR A 219 10.56 21.30 -3.52
CA TYR A 219 11.32 21.60 -2.32
C TYR A 219 12.40 22.68 -2.58
N GLU A 220 13.14 22.58 -3.68
CA GLU A 220 14.09 23.64 -4.08
C GLU A 220 13.41 24.99 -4.26
N ALA A 221 12.30 25.01 -5.00
CA ALA A 221 11.53 26.24 -5.21
C ALA A 221 11.00 26.81 -3.88
N TYR A 222 10.55 25.97 -2.96
CA TYR A 222 10.15 26.35 -1.61
C TYR A 222 11.32 26.96 -0.83
N ARG A 223 12.49 26.31 -0.79
CA ARG A 223 13.69 26.80 -0.08
C ARG A 223 14.21 28.12 -0.63
N LYS A 224 14.09 28.34 -1.93
CA LYS A 224 14.47 29.58 -2.58
C LYS A 224 13.56 30.75 -2.20
N SER A 225 12.26 30.49 -1.98
CA SER A 225 11.27 31.52 -1.68
C SER A 225 11.06 31.75 -0.18
N ALA A 226 11.45 30.82 0.67
CA ALA A 226 11.26 30.88 2.11
C ALA A 226 12.61 30.86 2.83
N ASP A 227 12.79 31.76 3.81
CA ASP A 227 13.90 31.69 4.78
C ASP A 227 13.58 30.59 5.82
N SER A 228 13.59 29.32 5.36
CA SER A 228 13.23 28.16 6.15
C SER A 228 14.39 27.18 6.24
N ARG A 229 14.55 26.51 7.39
CA ARG A 229 15.56 25.47 7.61
C ARG A 229 14.96 24.05 7.62
N ILE A 230 13.68 23.94 7.24
CA ILE A 230 13.01 22.64 7.16
C ILE A 230 13.71 21.77 6.12
N LYS A 231 14.08 20.56 6.51
CA LYS A 231 14.74 19.58 5.64
C LYS A 231 13.72 18.68 4.92
N MET A 232 14.17 17.90 3.96
CA MET A 232 13.39 16.87 3.29
C MET A 232 13.98 15.50 3.64
N LEU A 233 13.20 14.65 4.30
CA LEU A 233 13.59 13.29 4.65
C LEU A 233 12.84 12.29 3.75
N ILE A 234 13.58 11.50 2.99
CA ILE A 234 13.06 10.52 2.04
C ILE A 234 13.34 9.13 2.58
N VAL A 235 12.27 8.39 2.94
CA VAL A 235 12.32 7.03 3.45
C VAL A 235 11.78 6.07 2.40
N GLY A 236 12.61 5.11 2.01
CA GLY A 236 12.20 4.09 1.06
C GLY A 236 13.38 3.38 0.42
N LYS A 237 13.07 2.26 -0.24
CA LYS A 237 14.10 1.51 -0.95
C LYS A 237 14.26 2.08 -2.36
N SER A 238 15.49 2.36 -2.72
CA SER A 238 15.86 2.55 -4.11
C SER A 238 15.90 1.17 -4.78
N MET A 239 14.85 0.80 -5.47
CA MET A 239 14.90 -0.37 -6.36
C MET A 239 15.56 -0.05 -7.69
N LEU A 240 15.42 1.19 -8.12
CA LEU A 240 16.08 1.83 -9.26
C LEU A 240 16.26 3.29 -8.84
N PHE A 241 17.46 3.69 -8.42
CA PHE A 241 17.82 5.10 -8.51
C PHE A 241 17.72 5.42 -10.01
N THR A 242 16.58 5.97 -10.42
CA THR A 242 16.49 6.48 -11.78
C THR A 242 17.57 7.56 -11.86
N SER A 243 18.34 7.56 -12.95
CA SER A 243 19.32 8.59 -13.23
C SER A 243 18.73 9.99 -13.01
N GLU A 244 17.43 10.17 -13.28
CA GLU A 244 16.67 11.40 -13.10
C GLU A 244 16.62 11.89 -11.64
N ILE A 245 16.35 11.02 -10.66
CA ILE A 245 16.33 11.42 -9.23
C ILE A 245 17.72 11.86 -8.80
N MET A 246 18.76 11.12 -9.19
CA MET A 246 20.14 11.45 -8.85
C MET A 246 20.62 12.73 -9.57
N ASP A 247 20.21 12.93 -10.81
CA ASP A 247 20.53 14.12 -11.57
C ASP A 247 19.94 15.40 -10.92
N VAL A 248 18.66 15.36 -10.55
CA VAL A 248 18.01 16.49 -9.88
C VAL A 248 18.63 16.71 -8.50
N TYR A 249 18.79 15.65 -7.71
CA TYR A 249 19.40 15.73 -6.38
C TYR A 249 20.82 16.31 -6.42
N SER A 250 21.69 15.80 -7.30
CA SER A 250 23.11 16.23 -7.36
C SER A 250 23.29 17.69 -7.82
N ARG A 251 22.36 18.19 -8.63
CA ARG A 251 22.37 19.60 -9.11
C ARG A 251 21.69 20.55 -8.13
N SER A 252 20.98 20.03 -7.13
CA SER A 252 20.26 20.84 -6.16
C SER A 252 21.23 21.67 -5.31
N PRO A 253 21.05 23.01 -5.20
CA PRO A 253 21.78 23.82 -4.25
C PRO A 253 21.44 23.49 -2.78
N TYR A 254 20.34 22.75 -2.54
CA TYR A 254 19.87 22.33 -1.22
C TYR A 254 20.07 20.82 -0.96
N ARG A 255 20.97 20.15 -1.72
CA ARG A 255 21.20 18.71 -1.60
C ARG A 255 21.56 18.24 -0.19
N GLU A 256 22.28 19.07 0.59
CA GLU A 256 22.66 18.78 1.99
C GLU A 256 21.45 18.77 2.95
N ASP A 257 20.31 19.32 2.49
CA ASP A 257 19.06 19.34 3.24
C ASP A 257 18.05 18.28 2.77
N ILE A 258 18.40 17.50 1.73
CA ILE A 258 17.62 16.39 1.20
C ILE A 258 18.29 15.09 1.64
N ILE A 259 17.66 14.37 2.57
CA ILE A 259 18.24 13.20 3.23
C ILE A 259 17.53 11.93 2.75
N PHE A 260 18.30 10.99 2.20
CA PHE A 260 17.82 9.65 1.87
C PHE A 260 18.15 8.68 3.00
N ALA A 261 17.16 8.31 3.82
CA ALA A 261 17.35 7.43 4.97
C ALA A 261 17.34 5.93 4.60
N GLY A 262 17.04 5.60 3.34
CA GLY A 262 16.84 4.20 2.95
C GLY A 262 15.56 3.61 3.55
N ARG A 263 15.45 2.27 3.56
CA ARG A 263 14.32 1.59 4.17
C ARG A 263 14.52 1.52 5.69
N LEU A 264 13.53 1.98 6.43
CA LEU A 264 13.51 1.89 7.90
C LEU A 264 12.68 0.68 8.37
N PRO A 265 13.04 0.07 9.49
CA PRO A 265 12.19 -0.91 10.15
C PRO A 265 10.93 -0.21 10.72
N GLN A 266 9.85 -0.99 10.90
CA GLN A 266 8.52 -0.47 11.28
C GLN A 266 8.58 0.43 12.53
N HIS A 267 9.22 -0.05 13.61
CA HIS A 267 9.32 0.70 14.87
C HIS A 267 10.02 2.05 14.75
N GLU A 268 10.94 2.18 13.80
CA GLU A 268 11.64 3.44 13.51
C GLU A 268 10.80 4.33 12.59
N LEU A 269 10.14 3.73 11.58
CA LEU A 269 9.25 4.46 10.67
C LEU A 269 8.10 5.16 11.42
N VAL A 270 7.53 4.50 12.43
CA VAL A 270 6.48 5.09 13.30
C VAL A 270 6.97 6.36 13.98
N LYS A 271 8.19 6.34 14.56
CA LYS A 271 8.79 7.53 15.19
C LYS A 271 9.05 8.63 14.17
N VAL A 272 9.62 8.27 13.02
CA VAL A 272 9.92 9.21 11.93
C VAL A 272 8.64 9.82 11.37
N MET A 273 7.58 9.05 11.17
CA MET A 273 6.28 9.57 10.74
C MET A 273 5.73 10.57 11.76
N GLY A 274 5.64 10.18 13.03
CA GLY A 274 5.06 11.03 14.10
C GLY A 274 5.89 12.29 14.41
N SER A 275 7.13 12.37 13.94
CA SER A 275 8.02 13.53 14.15
C SER A 275 8.06 14.50 12.97
N ALA A 276 7.42 14.16 11.84
CA ALA A 276 7.43 14.96 10.64
C ALA A 276 6.57 16.23 10.79
N LYS A 277 6.95 17.30 10.12
CA LYS A 277 6.11 18.52 10.00
C LYS A 277 4.92 18.30 9.09
N ALA A 278 5.13 17.56 8.00
CA ALA A 278 4.07 17.04 7.12
C ALA A 278 4.60 15.87 6.30
N LEU A 279 3.69 14.99 5.91
CA LEU A 279 3.92 14.01 4.85
C LEU A 279 3.71 14.68 3.49
N ILE A 280 4.63 14.46 2.54
CA ILE A 280 4.47 14.82 1.13
C ILE A 280 4.35 13.54 0.33
N TYR A 281 3.17 13.26 -0.21
CA TYR A 281 2.86 12.04 -0.92
C TYR A 281 2.15 12.35 -2.24
N VAL A 282 2.93 12.86 -3.20
CA VAL A 282 2.42 13.45 -4.46
C VAL A 282 2.60 12.51 -5.65
N SER A 283 2.26 11.23 -5.45
CA SER A 283 2.31 10.20 -6.49
C SER A 283 1.42 10.55 -7.69
N LEU A 284 1.77 10.01 -8.86
CA LEU A 284 0.97 10.14 -10.08
C LEU A 284 -0.17 9.09 -10.11
N PHE A 285 0.05 7.97 -9.42
CA PHE A 285 -0.94 6.87 -9.39
C PHE A 285 -0.75 6.02 -8.13
N GLU A 286 -1.86 5.73 -7.44
CA GLU A 286 -1.94 4.81 -6.31
C GLU A 286 -3.28 4.08 -6.31
N GLY A 287 -3.27 2.81 -5.88
CA GLY A 287 -4.50 2.09 -5.59
C GLY A 287 -5.18 2.55 -4.30
N PHE A 288 -4.38 3.02 -3.31
CA PHE A 288 -4.91 3.47 -2.01
C PHE A 288 -4.14 4.67 -1.46
N GLY A 289 -2.85 4.52 -1.16
CA GLY A 289 -2.05 5.56 -0.51
C GLY A 289 -1.94 5.35 1.00
N LEU A 290 -1.54 4.17 1.43
CA LEU A 290 -1.42 3.82 2.85
C LEU A 290 -0.64 4.85 3.71
N PRO A 291 0.48 5.46 3.23
CA PRO A 291 1.18 6.48 4.00
C PRO A 291 0.33 7.71 4.37
N ILE A 292 -0.71 8.03 3.59
CA ILE A 292 -1.65 9.12 3.91
C ILE A 292 -2.38 8.81 5.22
N VAL A 293 -2.92 7.61 5.33
CA VAL A 293 -3.65 7.18 6.54
C VAL A 293 -2.72 7.03 7.73
N GLU A 294 -1.50 6.51 7.51
CA GLU A 294 -0.47 6.39 8.54
C GLU A 294 -0.07 7.76 9.12
N ALA A 295 0.10 8.77 8.27
CA ALA A 295 0.37 10.14 8.69
C ALA A 295 -0.81 10.75 9.46
N MET A 296 -2.05 10.53 9.00
CA MET A 296 -3.25 10.99 9.70
C MET A 296 -3.38 10.39 11.11
N LYS A 297 -3.14 9.08 11.26
CA LYS A 297 -3.08 8.41 12.57
C LYS A 297 -1.98 8.96 13.47
N ALA A 298 -0.83 9.31 12.88
CA ALA A 298 0.28 9.92 13.60
C ALA A 298 0.08 11.42 13.91
N HIS A 299 -1.08 12.00 13.58
CA HIS A 299 -1.41 13.42 13.69
C HIS A 299 -0.43 14.32 12.91
N VAL A 300 -0.05 13.90 11.73
CA VAL A 300 0.84 14.63 10.82
C VAL A 300 0.03 15.15 9.64
N PRO A 301 0.12 16.45 9.32
CA PRO A 301 -0.53 17.03 8.14
C PRO A 301 -0.06 16.35 6.85
N VAL A 302 -0.94 16.28 5.86
CA VAL A 302 -0.66 15.61 4.59
C VAL A 302 -0.77 16.59 3.43
N ILE A 303 0.20 16.54 2.53
CA ILE A 303 0.14 17.10 1.17
C ILE A 303 0.10 15.91 0.23
N THR A 304 -0.96 15.79 -0.59
CA THR A 304 -1.10 14.67 -1.52
C THR A 304 -1.69 15.11 -2.85
N SER A 305 -1.64 14.22 -3.84
CA SER A 305 -2.12 14.52 -5.20
C SER A 305 -3.64 14.60 -5.27
N ASN A 306 -4.12 15.39 -6.21
CA ASN A 306 -5.55 15.50 -6.55
C ASN A 306 -5.98 14.46 -7.61
N VAL A 307 -5.20 13.40 -7.82
CA VAL A 307 -5.45 12.34 -8.82
C VAL A 307 -5.49 10.95 -8.18
N SER A 308 -6.02 9.98 -8.92
CA SER A 308 -6.13 8.57 -8.55
C SER A 308 -6.94 8.37 -7.24
N SER A 309 -6.56 7.47 -6.35
CA SER A 309 -7.27 7.22 -5.09
C SER A 309 -7.00 8.27 -4.00
N MET A 310 -6.00 9.12 -4.15
CA MET A 310 -5.55 10.00 -3.07
C MET A 310 -6.60 11.02 -2.61
N PRO A 311 -7.39 11.67 -3.49
CA PRO A 311 -8.50 12.54 -3.06
C PRO A 311 -9.58 11.77 -2.29
N GLU A 312 -9.88 10.54 -2.70
CA GLU A 312 -10.85 9.67 -2.05
C GLU A 312 -10.40 9.31 -0.63
N ILE A 313 -9.12 8.95 -0.47
CA ILE A 313 -8.58 8.56 0.84
C ILE A 313 -8.40 9.75 1.76
N ALA A 314 -7.87 10.84 1.25
CA ALA A 314 -7.59 12.05 2.01
C ALA A 314 -8.84 12.87 2.35
N ALA A 315 -9.84 12.87 1.48
CA ALA A 315 -10.99 13.74 1.56
C ALA A 315 -10.58 15.22 1.79
N ASP A 316 -11.13 15.88 2.78
CA ASP A 316 -10.79 17.26 3.17
C ASP A 316 -9.72 17.37 4.28
N ALA A 317 -9.07 16.24 4.59
CA ALA A 317 -8.06 16.14 5.64
C ALA A 317 -6.61 16.33 5.14
N ALA A 318 -6.42 16.72 3.89
CA ALA A 318 -5.11 16.98 3.30
C ALA A 318 -5.14 18.20 2.37
N LEU A 319 -3.98 18.76 2.07
CA LEU A 319 -3.82 19.69 0.96
C LEU A 319 -3.68 18.88 -0.34
N LEU A 320 -4.67 19.00 -1.21
CA LEU A 320 -4.65 18.39 -2.54
C LEU A 320 -3.89 19.29 -3.51
N VAL A 321 -2.93 18.73 -4.24
CA VAL A 321 -2.09 19.42 -5.21
C VAL A 321 -2.12 18.75 -6.57
N ASP A 322 -1.88 19.51 -7.63
CA ASP A 322 -1.57 18.92 -8.94
C ASP A 322 -0.15 18.32 -8.89
N PRO A 323 0.00 16.99 -9.01
CA PRO A 323 1.31 16.35 -8.94
C PRO A 323 2.22 16.66 -10.12
N LEU A 324 1.70 17.24 -11.21
CA LEU A 324 2.48 17.66 -12.36
C LEU A 324 3.01 19.10 -12.23
N SER A 325 2.49 19.88 -11.26
CA SER A 325 2.85 21.27 -11.02
C SER A 325 3.79 21.41 -9.82
N VAL A 326 5.06 21.77 -10.10
CA VAL A 326 6.06 22.12 -9.08
C VAL A 326 5.55 23.24 -8.17
N ASP A 327 4.91 24.26 -8.76
CA ASP A 327 4.37 25.41 -8.00
C ASP A 327 3.21 25.03 -7.10
N SER A 328 2.34 24.10 -7.53
CA SER A 328 1.24 23.60 -6.70
C SER A 328 1.77 22.92 -5.44
N ILE A 329 2.78 22.04 -5.60
CA ILE A 329 3.42 21.33 -4.49
C ILE A 329 4.17 22.31 -3.59
N LYS A 330 4.97 23.22 -4.16
CA LYS A 330 5.69 24.27 -3.44
C LYS A 330 4.76 25.12 -2.58
N ASN A 331 3.65 25.61 -3.17
CA ASN A 331 2.70 26.47 -2.45
C ASN A 331 2.05 25.75 -1.26
N ALA A 332 1.80 24.44 -1.40
CA ALA A 332 1.31 23.62 -0.29
C ALA A 332 2.36 23.47 0.82
N MET A 333 3.67 23.30 0.48
CA MET A 333 4.76 23.28 1.45
C MET A 333 4.82 24.61 2.22
N GLU A 334 4.74 25.75 1.52
CA GLU A 334 4.76 27.09 2.16
C GLU A 334 3.58 27.30 3.09
N ARG A 335 2.37 26.86 2.69
CA ARG A 335 1.18 26.94 3.54
C ARG A 335 1.34 26.11 4.81
N ILE A 336 1.82 24.88 4.68
CA ILE A 336 2.09 24.01 5.85
C ILE A 336 3.17 24.63 6.75
N ASP A 337 4.18 25.25 6.21
CA ASP A 337 5.23 25.86 7.01
C ASP A 337 4.73 27.07 7.81
N LYS A 338 4.02 27.99 7.15
CA LYS A 338 3.67 29.32 7.71
C LYS A 338 2.36 29.31 8.50
N ASP A 339 1.40 28.44 8.17
CA ASP A 339 0.05 28.47 8.73
C ASP A 339 -0.16 27.38 9.79
N GLY A 340 0.02 27.78 11.06
CA GLY A 340 -0.21 26.89 12.22
C GLY A 340 -1.67 26.49 12.41
N GLN A 341 -2.62 27.36 12.06
CA GLN A 341 -4.06 27.07 12.20
C GLN A 341 -4.48 26.03 11.15
N LEU A 342 -3.99 26.17 9.92
CA LEU A 342 -4.22 25.19 8.88
C LEU A 342 -3.67 23.79 9.28
N ARG A 343 -2.47 23.73 9.86
CA ARG A 343 -1.91 22.46 10.34
C ARG A 343 -2.81 21.80 11.37
N GLN A 344 -3.28 22.57 12.38
CA GLN A 344 -4.17 22.05 13.41
C GLN A 344 -5.50 21.55 12.82
N LEU A 345 -6.08 22.30 11.90
CA LEU A 345 -7.30 21.89 11.19
C LEU A 345 -7.11 20.57 10.44
N LEU A 346 -6.01 20.44 9.68
CA LEU A 346 -5.71 19.20 8.93
C LEU A 346 -5.46 18.01 9.87
N ILE A 347 -4.78 18.22 11.01
CA ILE A 347 -4.57 17.20 12.02
C ILE A 347 -5.92 16.73 12.59
N GLN A 348 -6.80 17.64 12.95
CA GLN A 348 -8.12 17.30 13.49
C GLN A 348 -8.96 16.50 12.48
N LYS A 349 -9.01 16.95 11.23
CA LYS A 349 -9.71 16.25 10.16
C LYS A 349 -9.08 14.89 9.84
N GLY A 350 -7.74 14.82 9.82
CA GLY A 350 -7.00 13.57 9.59
C GLY A 350 -7.28 12.53 10.67
N LYS A 351 -7.31 12.94 11.95
CA LYS A 351 -7.70 12.06 13.05
C LYS A 351 -9.07 11.44 12.80
N GLN A 352 -10.10 12.24 12.55
CA GLN A 352 -11.46 11.77 12.28
C GLN A 352 -11.51 10.87 11.03
N ARG A 353 -10.84 11.29 9.96
CA ARG A 353 -10.81 10.53 8.70
C ARG A 353 -10.16 9.16 8.88
N SER A 354 -9.08 9.06 9.66
CA SER A 354 -8.33 7.82 9.85
C SER A 354 -9.05 6.76 10.68
N GLU A 355 -10.08 7.11 11.46
CA GLU A 355 -10.83 6.18 12.33
C GLU A 355 -11.54 5.06 11.55
N GLN A 356 -11.95 5.30 10.31
CA GLN A 356 -12.59 4.29 9.48
C GLN A 356 -11.60 3.26 8.87
N PHE A 357 -10.30 3.61 8.77
CA PHE A 357 -9.28 2.79 8.15
C PHE A 357 -8.63 1.83 9.16
N THR A 358 -9.39 0.83 9.58
CA THR A 358 -8.93 -0.20 10.51
C THR A 358 -8.85 -1.55 9.84
N TRP A 359 -7.90 -2.39 10.25
CA TRP A 359 -7.80 -3.77 9.75
C TRP A 359 -9.02 -4.62 10.09
N MET A 360 -9.72 -4.28 11.18
CA MET A 360 -11.00 -4.89 11.52
C MET A 360 -12.05 -4.63 10.44
N ASN A 361 -12.20 -3.37 10.00
CA ASN A 361 -13.14 -3.00 8.95
C ASN A 361 -12.75 -3.63 7.61
N THR A 362 -11.44 -3.66 7.27
CA THR A 362 -10.92 -4.37 6.09
C THR A 362 -11.34 -5.83 6.12
N SER A 363 -11.14 -6.50 7.26
CA SER A 363 -11.45 -7.94 7.39
C SER A 363 -12.94 -8.22 7.30
N LYS A 364 -13.79 -7.36 7.89
CA LYS A 364 -15.26 -7.45 7.75
C LYS A 364 -15.70 -7.34 6.30
N GLY A 365 -15.20 -6.33 5.56
CA GLY A 365 -15.56 -6.16 4.16
C GLY A 365 -15.07 -7.31 3.25
N VAL A 366 -13.88 -7.87 3.54
CA VAL A 366 -13.41 -9.07 2.86
C VAL A 366 -14.32 -10.27 3.16
N TRP A 367 -14.75 -10.42 4.41
CA TRP A 367 -15.67 -11.50 4.78
C TRP A 367 -17.02 -11.39 4.07
N GLU A 368 -17.62 -10.21 4.04
CA GLU A 368 -18.84 -9.93 3.29
C GLU A 368 -18.71 -10.29 1.80
N SER A 369 -17.55 -10.03 1.21
CA SER A 369 -17.26 -10.43 -0.18
C SER A 369 -17.18 -11.95 -0.34
N ILE A 370 -16.63 -12.68 0.65
CA ILE A 370 -16.59 -14.13 0.67
C ILE A 370 -18.04 -14.69 0.76
N GLU A 371 -18.86 -14.16 1.65
CA GLU A 371 -20.26 -14.59 1.80
C GLU A 371 -21.09 -14.34 0.52
N LYS A 372 -20.93 -13.16 -0.10
CA LYS A 372 -21.57 -12.85 -1.38
C LYS A 372 -21.16 -13.83 -2.49
N ALA A 373 -19.89 -14.24 -2.53
CA ALA A 373 -19.41 -15.19 -3.54
C ALA A 373 -19.98 -16.60 -3.36
N LEU A 374 -20.35 -16.98 -2.15
CA LEU A 374 -20.92 -18.30 -1.83
C LEU A 374 -22.44 -18.33 -1.96
N SER A 375 -23.12 -17.18 -1.81
CA SER A 375 -24.59 -17.09 -1.89
C SER A 375 -25.12 -16.79 -3.31
N SER A 376 -24.28 -16.49 -4.24
CA SER A 376 -24.57 -16.24 -5.66
C SER A 376 -24.10 -17.37 -6.56
#